data_c6eb0be007e78dac4e88ddb2b2d2f6aa
#
_entry.id   c6eb0be007e78dac4e88ddb2b2d2f6aa
#
_cell.length_a   1.000
_cell.length_b   1.000
_cell.length_c   1.000
_cell.angle_alpha   90.00
_cell.angle_beta   90.00
_cell.angle_gamma   90.00
#
_symmetry.space_group_name_H-M   'P 1'
#
loop_
_entity.id
_entity.type
_entity.pdbx_description
1 polymer ?
#
loop_
_entity_poly.entity_id
_entity_poly.type
_entity_poly.pdbx_seq_one_letter_code
_entity_poly.pdbx_strand_id
1 'polypeptide(L)'
;NIVGVATAIVSGGPGAIFWMWVMALLGMMTSYAENVLGIYYRRKDPAGGWRGGPMYYLRDGLGGKPGRVLAVLFAVFCALASFGIGNLSQLNSIAGNLQAAFGVPEAVTGAVLAAVSAVILLGGLKRVAAVAERLVPAMALLYIVGALTVVGVHITAVPAALAAIVKGAFGLQAAGGGIVGYGLSRAVTWGFKRGAFSNEAGLGSSVMVHAASNVKEPVQQGMWGIFEVFADTMVVCTLTALVVLTSGFVEPDTGRIAAGAAGSALVGQAFDAVFGTLGSKLIAVCILLFAYSTTLGWSCYGCKAVELSLIHISEPT
;
A
#
# COMPACT_ATOMS: atom_id res chain seq x y z
N ASN A 1 1.93 -3.34 -2.46
CA ASN A 1 3.04 -3.28 -3.43
C ASN A 1 3.13 -4.55 -4.29
N ILE A 2 3.09 -5.76 -3.69
CA ILE A 2 3.22 -7.02 -4.44
C ILE A 2 1.89 -7.43 -5.05
N VAL A 3 0.91 -7.78 -4.20
CA VAL A 3 -0.42 -8.26 -4.61
C VAL A 3 -1.22 -7.18 -5.35
N GLY A 4 -1.10 -5.92 -4.91
CA GLY A 4 -1.80 -4.79 -5.52
C GLY A 4 -1.39 -4.55 -6.97
N VAL A 5 -0.08 -4.58 -7.25
CA VAL A 5 0.49 -4.41 -8.61
C VAL A 5 0.09 -5.57 -9.52
N ALA A 6 0.23 -6.82 -9.04
CA ALA A 6 -0.22 -7.98 -9.80
C ALA A 6 -1.72 -7.87 -10.16
N THR A 7 -2.56 -7.46 -9.20
CA THR A 7 -3.98 -7.23 -9.45
C THR A 7 -4.23 -6.09 -10.45
N ALA A 8 -3.43 -5.00 -10.41
CA ALA A 8 -3.53 -3.91 -11.37
C ALA A 8 -3.27 -4.40 -12.79
N ILE A 9 -2.22 -5.21 -12.98
CA ILE A 9 -1.88 -5.79 -14.28
C ILE A 9 -2.96 -6.75 -14.76
N VAL A 10 -3.42 -7.66 -13.89
CA VAL A 10 -4.48 -8.64 -14.22
C VAL A 10 -5.79 -7.96 -14.62
N SER A 11 -6.18 -6.92 -13.90
CA SER A 11 -7.49 -6.29 -14.06
C SER A 11 -7.49 -5.09 -15.02
N GLY A 12 -6.38 -4.36 -15.09
CA GLY A 12 -6.26 -3.14 -15.88
C GLY A 12 -5.28 -3.24 -17.06
N GLY A 13 -4.60 -4.39 -17.21
CA GLY A 13 -3.53 -4.57 -18.18
C GLY A 13 -2.22 -3.87 -17.77
N PRO A 14 -1.15 -4.02 -18.57
CA PRO A 14 0.15 -3.38 -18.31
C PRO A 14 0.04 -1.86 -18.17
N GLY A 15 -0.86 -1.22 -18.90
CA GLY A 15 -1.10 0.23 -18.87
C GLY A 15 -1.54 0.77 -17.51
N ALA A 16 -2.09 -0.06 -16.63
CA ALA A 16 -2.43 0.35 -15.27
C ALA A 16 -1.21 0.85 -14.49
N ILE A 17 -0.02 0.33 -14.77
CA ILE A 17 1.23 0.74 -14.12
C ILE A 17 1.58 2.20 -14.46
N PHE A 18 1.40 2.62 -15.72
CA PHE A 18 1.58 4.03 -16.10
C PHE A 18 0.68 4.96 -15.27
N TRP A 19 -0.59 4.57 -15.11
CA TRP A 19 -1.54 5.36 -14.32
C TRP A 19 -1.27 5.31 -12.82
N MET A 20 -0.61 4.24 -12.31
CA MET A 20 -0.06 4.24 -10.96
C MET A 20 1.06 5.27 -10.81
N TRP A 21 1.95 5.43 -11.81
CA TRP A 21 2.98 6.48 -11.79
C TRP A 21 2.38 7.88 -11.79
N VAL A 22 1.39 8.13 -12.66
CA VAL A 22 0.67 9.42 -12.69
C VAL A 22 0.04 9.71 -11.34
N MET A 23 -0.64 8.72 -10.76
CA MET A 23 -1.22 8.84 -9.42
C MET A 23 -0.15 9.13 -8.36
N ALA A 24 1.00 8.48 -8.41
CA ALA A 24 2.09 8.72 -7.46
C ALA A 24 2.67 10.13 -7.58
N LEU A 25 2.87 10.64 -8.80
CA LEU A 25 3.33 12.02 -9.01
C LEU A 25 2.38 13.05 -8.38
N LEU A 26 1.06 12.90 -8.58
CA LEU A 26 0.06 13.73 -7.93
C LEU A 26 0.00 13.46 -6.41
N GLY A 27 0.14 12.19 -6.03
CA GLY A 27 0.12 11.71 -4.66
C GLY A 27 1.27 12.26 -3.81
N MET A 28 2.46 12.47 -4.40
CA MET A 28 3.60 13.08 -3.69
C MET A 28 3.24 14.45 -3.12
N MET A 29 2.58 15.31 -3.91
CA MET A 29 2.15 16.63 -3.47
C MET A 29 1.01 16.55 -2.46
N THR A 30 0.10 15.60 -2.65
CA THR A 30 -1.00 15.37 -1.71
C THR A 30 -0.46 14.91 -0.35
N SER A 31 0.42 13.91 -0.33
CA SER A 31 1.05 13.40 0.89
C SER A 31 1.90 14.46 1.58
N TYR A 32 2.63 15.30 0.79
CA TYR A 32 3.33 16.45 1.35
C TYR A 32 2.37 17.37 2.11
N ALA A 33 1.29 17.78 1.47
CA ALA A 33 0.32 18.70 2.07
C ALA A 33 -0.36 18.10 3.31
N GLU A 34 -0.77 16.84 3.24
CA GLU A 34 -1.38 16.11 4.37
C GLU A 34 -0.45 16.06 5.57
N ASN A 35 0.83 15.73 5.37
CA ASN A 35 1.81 15.60 6.43
C ASN A 35 2.19 16.96 7.03
N VAL A 36 2.32 18.01 6.20
CA VAL A 36 2.50 19.39 6.68
C VAL A 36 1.34 19.81 7.59
N LEU A 37 0.10 19.61 7.14
CA LEU A 37 -1.08 19.90 7.94
C LEU A 37 -1.16 19.04 9.20
N GLY A 38 -0.78 17.77 9.11
CA GLY A 38 -0.75 16.85 10.25
C GLY A 38 0.19 17.30 11.36
N ILE A 39 1.37 17.83 11.01
CA ILE A 39 2.33 18.38 11.98
C ILE A 39 1.88 19.74 12.50
N TYR A 40 1.32 20.61 11.64
CA TYR A 40 0.90 21.95 12.02
C TYR A 40 -0.26 21.93 13.02
N TYR A 41 -1.27 21.06 12.82
CA TYR A 41 -2.46 20.96 13.66
C TYR A 41 -2.36 19.89 14.77
N ARG A 42 -1.21 19.23 14.94
CA ARG A 42 -1.04 18.25 16.02
C ARG A 42 -1.12 18.87 17.40
N ARG A 43 -1.55 18.10 18.38
CA ARG A 43 -1.67 18.52 19.77
C ARG A 43 -0.85 17.62 20.68
N LYS A 44 -0.39 18.17 21.82
CA LYS A 44 0.23 17.35 22.86
C LYS A 44 -0.82 16.52 23.58
N ASP A 45 -0.49 15.25 23.77
CA ASP A 45 -1.22 14.35 24.62
C ASP A 45 -0.87 14.64 26.10
N PRO A 46 -1.80 14.48 27.07
CA PRO A 46 -1.49 14.52 28.50
C PRO A 46 -0.34 13.58 28.91
N ALA A 47 -0.12 12.49 28.21
CA ALA A 47 1.02 11.56 28.40
C ALA A 47 2.35 12.04 27.76
N GLY A 48 2.40 13.28 27.22
CA GLY A 48 3.61 13.88 26.61
C GLY A 48 3.88 13.47 25.16
N GLY A 49 3.03 12.65 24.55
CA GLY A 49 3.10 12.31 23.12
C GLY A 49 2.48 13.37 22.20
N TRP A 50 2.51 13.10 20.89
CA TRP A 50 1.82 13.91 19.90
C TRP A 50 0.59 13.18 19.37
N ARG A 51 -0.52 13.89 19.24
CA ARG A 51 -1.74 13.44 18.59
C ARG A 51 -2.04 14.33 17.39
N GLY A 52 -2.30 13.73 16.25
CA GLY A 52 -2.62 14.44 15.02
C GLY A 52 -3.29 13.53 14.02
N GLY A 53 -3.60 14.08 12.86
CA GLY A 53 -4.25 13.39 11.77
C GLY A 53 -5.32 14.27 11.12
N PRO A 54 -6.00 13.77 10.06
CA PRO A 54 -6.99 14.56 9.32
C PRO A 54 -8.11 15.12 10.19
N MET A 55 -8.55 14.39 11.20
CA MET A 55 -9.59 14.83 12.10
C MET A 55 -9.23 16.14 12.83
N TYR A 56 -7.93 16.37 13.10
CA TYR A 56 -7.47 17.60 13.78
C TYR A 56 -7.48 18.79 12.82
N TYR A 57 -6.87 18.68 11.64
CA TYR A 57 -6.84 19.79 10.70
C TYR A 57 -8.20 20.06 10.04
N LEU A 58 -9.07 19.08 9.91
CA LEU A 58 -10.46 19.29 9.48
C LEU A 58 -11.23 20.08 10.53
N ARG A 59 -11.12 19.70 11.80
CA ARG A 59 -11.81 20.39 12.90
C ARG A 59 -11.29 21.81 13.12
N ASP A 60 -9.97 21.96 13.21
CA ASP A 60 -9.34 23.18 13.66
C ASP A 60 -9.03 24.13 12.49
N GLY A 61 -8.74 23.61 11.30
CA GLY A 61 -8.45 24.40 10.10
C GLY A 61 -9.70 24.92 9.41
N LEU A 62 -10.75 24.12 9.26
CA LEU A 62 -12.02 24.57 8.70
C LEU A 62 -12.89 25.28 9.75
N GLY A 63 -12.77 24.87 11.02
CA GLY A 63 -13.54 25.44 12.11
C GLY A 63 -15.04 25.19 12.04
N GLY A 64 -15.77 25.68 13.02
CA GLY A 64 -17.22 25.64 13.06
C GLY A 64 -17.88 24.26 13.04
N LYS A 65 -19.16 24.20 12.70
CA LYS A 65 -19.93 22.96 12.57
C LYS A 65 -19.44 22.09 11.40
N PRO A 66 -19.15 22.61 10.19
CA PRO A 66 -18.68 21.79 9.09
C PRO A 66 -17.37 21.04 9.40
N GLY A 67 -16.40 21.72 10.01
CA GLY A 67 -15.12 21.12 10.38
C GLY A 67 -15.28 19.96 11.36
N ARG A 68 -16.17 20.11 12.37
CA ARG A 68 -16.46 19.03 13.31
C ARG A 68 -17.14 17.83 12.64
N VAL A 69 -18.12 18.06 11.79
CA VAL A 69 -18.83 16.99 11.07
C VAL A 69 -17.87 16.19 10.20
N LEU A 70 -17.02 16.89 9.41
CA LEU A 70 -16.04 16.23 8.55
C LEU A 70 -14.99 15.44 9.34
N ALA A 71 -14.54 15.98 10.49
CA ALA A 71 -13.60 15.27 11.37
C ALA A 71 -14.18 13.96 11.91
N VAL A 72 -15.45 13.98 12.35
CA VAL A 72 -16.15 12.78 12.83
C VAL A 72 -16.37 11.78 11.69
N LEU A 73 -16.84 12.24 10.53
CA LEU A 73 -17.03 11.38 9.36
C LEU A 73 -15.71 10.70 8.94
N PHE A 74 -14.62 11.46 8.89
CA PHE A 74 -13.30 10.89 8.62
C PHE A 74 -12.93 9.82 9.65
N ALA A 75 -13.09 10.09 10.95
CA ALA A 75 -12.76 9.16 12.02
C ALA A 75 -13.57 7.86 11.91
N VAL A 76 -14.88 7.96 11.65
CA VAL A 76 -15.75 6.80 11.45
C VAL A 76 -15.32 5.98 10.23
N PHE A 77 -15.11 6.63 9.07
CA PHE A 77 -14.70 5.92 7.86
C PHE A 77 -13.31 5.29 8.01
N CYS A 78 -12.38 5.97 8.67
CA CYS A 78 -11.04 5.43 8.93
C CYS A 78 -11.12 4.20 9.87
N ALA A 79 -11.93 4.25 10.93
CA ALA A 79 -12.15 3.11 11.80
C ALA A 79 -12.75 1.92 11.04
N LEU A 80 -13.77 2.13 10.21
CA LEU A 80 -14.37 1.07 9.38
C LEU A 80 -13.38 0.51 8.36
N ALA A 81 -12.60 1.39 7.70
CA ALA A 81 -11.57 0.98 6.74
C ALA A 81 -10.47 0.14 7.40
N SER A 82 -10.13 0.42 8.66
CA SER A 82 -9.12 -0.34 9.39
C SER A 82 -9.53 -1.81 9.59
N PHE A 83 -10.81 -2.10 9.81
CA PHE A 83 -11.29 -3.49 9.90
C PHE A 83 -11.23 -4.21 8.54
N GLY A 84 -11.69 -3.57 7.47
CA GLY A 84 -11.81 -4.18 6.15
C GLY A 84 -10.50 -4.21 5.37
N ILE A 85 -10.27 -3.15 4.65
CA ILE A 85 -9.13 -3.01 3.71
C ILE A 85 -7.79 -3.05 4.46
N GLY A 86 -7.71 -2.41 5.62
CA GLY A 86 -6.48 -2.31 6.39
C GLY A 86 -6.02 -3.62 7.00
N ASN A 87 -6.92 -4.42 7.54
CA ASN A 87 -6.57 -5.63 8.26
C ASN A 87 -7.04 -6.92 7.58
N LEU A 88 -8.33 -7.10 7.33
CA LEU A 88 -8.84 -8.37 6.78
C LEU A 88 -8.23 -8.73 5.43
N SER A 89 -8.10 -7.76 4.52
CA SER A 89 -7.50 -7.98 3.20
C SER A 89 -6.03 -8.40 3.30
N GLN A 90 -5.27 -7.82 4.22
CA GLN A 90 -3.86 -8.13 4.43
C GLN A 90 -3.68 -9.52 5.03
N LEU A 91 -4.43 -9.83 6.10
CA LEU A 91 -4.38 -11.14 6.76
C LEU A 91 -4.79 -12.27 5.83
N ASN A 92 -5.83 -12.07 5.01
CA ASN A 92 -6.23 -13.03 3.99
C ASN A 92 -5.12 -13.26 2.94
N SER A 93 -4.44 -12.20 2.50
CA SER A 93 -3.32 -12.33 1.58
C SER A 93 -2.15 -13.11 2.21
N ILE A 94 -1.84 -12.88 3.48
CA ILE A 94 -0.81 -13.63 4.20
C ILE A 94 -1.18 -15.11 4.28
N ALA A 95 -2.39 -15.39 4.78
CA ALA A 95 -2.84 -16.77 5.02
C ALA A 95 -2.87 -17.60 3.74
N GLY A 96 -3.45 -17.07 2.66
CA GLY A 96 -3.51 -17.76 1.37
C GLY A 96 -2.12 -18.01 0.76
N ASN A 97 -1.19 -17.05 0.86
CA ASN A 97 0.16 -17.24 0.32
C ASN A 97 1.00 -18.22 1.16
N LEU A 98 0.87 -18.20 2.50
CA LEU A 98 1.54 -19.20 3.36
C LEU A 98 0.97 -20.59 3.17
N GLN A 99 -0.34 -20.72 2.98
CA GLN A 99 -0.96 -22.00 2.65
C GLN A 99 -0.45 -22.54 1.30
N ALA A 100 -0.41 -21.71 0.27
CA ALA A 100 0.06 -22.09 -1.05
C ALA A 100 1.55 -22.48 -1.07
N ALA A 101 2.42 -21.74 -0.36
CA ALA A 101 3.87 -21.94 -0.41
C ALA A 101 4.40 -22.97 0.59
N PHE A 102 3.79 -23.10 1.76
CA PHE A 102 4.27 -23.91 2.87
C PHE A 102 3.25 -24.95 3.36
N GLY A 103 2.03 -24.94 2.85
CA GLY A 103 0.97 -25.84 3.30
C GLY A 103 0.42 -25.53 4.72
N VAL A 104 0.72 -24.34 5.25
CA VAL A 104 0.26 -23.94 6.59
C VAL A 104 -1.24 -23.61 6.53
N PRO A 105 -2.10 -24.25 7.34
CA PRO A 105 -3.53 -23.95 7.36
C PRO A 105 -3.81 -22.49 7.67
N GLU A 106 -4.74 -21.86 6.97
CA GLU A 106 -5.07 -20.43 7.15
C GLU A 106 -5.50 -20.11 8.57
N ALA A 107 -6.22 -21.01 9.24
CA ALA A 107 -6.64 -20.84 10.63
C ALA A 107 -5.45 -20.78 11.61
N VAL A 108 -4.40 -21.59 11.36
CA VAL A 108 -3.17 -21.56 12.17
C VAL A 108 -2.44 -20.25 11.98
N THR A 109 -2.28 -19.81 10.71
CA THR A 109 -1.70 -18.52 10.36
C THR A 109 -2.46 -17.37 11.06
N GLY A 110 -3.79 -17.39 10.97
CA GLY A 110 -4.65 -16.38 11.61
C GLY A 110 -4.47 -16.33 13.12
N ALA A 111 -4.46 -17.50 13.79
CA ALA A 111 -4.28 -17.59 15.24
C ALA A 111 -2.89 -17.07 15.70
N VAL A 112 -1.83 -17.44 14.99
CA VAL A 112 -0.48 -16.97 15.27
C VAL A 112 -0.37 -15.46 15.09
N LEU A 113 -0.86 -14.95 13.97
CA LEU A 113 -0.82 -13.50 13.70
C LEU A 113 -1.67 -12.71 14.70
N ALA A 114 -2.81 -13.22 15.13
CA ALA A 114 -3.62 -12.60 16.17
C ALA A 114 -2.86 -12.53 17.51
N ALA A 115 -2.22 -13.62 17.93
CA ALA A 115 -1.44 -13.66 19.17
C ALA A 115 -0.25 -12.70 19.13
N VAL A 116 0.52 -12.69 18.01
CA VAL A 116 1.66 -11.79 17.84
C VAL A 116 1.22 -10.33 17.79
N SER A 117 0.13 -10.04 17.07
CA SER A 117 -0.44 -8.69 17.00
C SER A 117 -0.92 -8.20 18.37
N ALA A 118 -1.57 -9.06 19.16
CA ALA A 118 -1.98 -8.71 20.52
C ALA A 118 -0.78 -8.31 21.40
N VAL A 119 0.31 -9.08 21.36
CA VAL A 119 1.54 -8.76 22.13
C VAL A 119 2.15 -7.42 21.70
N ILE A 120 2.16 -7.12 20.38
CA ILE A 120 2.75 -5.89 19.85
C ILE A 120 1.85 -4.69 20.19
N LEU A 121 0.55 -4.79 19.88
CA LEU A 121 -0.42 -3.71 20.04
C LEU A 121 -0.66 -3.33 21.51
N LEU A 122 -0.66 -4.29 22.45
CA LEU A 122 -0.73 -4.03 23.88
C LEU A 122 0.45 -3.19 24.39
N GLY A 123 1.58 -3.20 23.67
CA GLY A 123 2.72 -2.32 23.96
C GLY A 123 2.59 -0.89 23.43
N GLY A 124 1.49 -0.57 22.75
CA GLY A 124 1.19 0.76 22.23
C GLY A 124 2.04 1.18 21.04
N LEU A 125 1.85 2.44 20.60
CA LEU A 125 2.47 2.99 19.40
C LEU A 125 4.01 2.88 19.41
N LYS A 126 4.65 3.06 20.57
CA LYS A 126 6.13 2.95 20.67
C LYS A 126 6.63 1.56 20.30
N ARG A 127 5.93 0.49 20.72
CA ARG A 127 6.31 -0.88 20.37
C ARG A 127 6.06 -1.19 18.91
N VAL A 128 4.93 -0.73 18.37
CA VAL A 128 4.62 -0.84 16.93
C VAL A 128 5.71 -0.15 16.10
N ALA A 129 6.09 1.06 16.46
CA ALA A 129 7.16 1.80 15.78
C ALA A 129 8.51 1.06 15.85
N ALA A 130 8.90 0.54 17.00
CA ALA A 130 10.15 -0.22 17.17
C ALA A 130 10.18 -1.53 16.36
N VAL A 131 9.03 -2.19 16.19
CA VAL A 131 8.92 -3.37 15.32
C VAL A 131 9.00 -2.95 13.85
N ALA A 132 8.27 -1.92 13.44
CA ALA A 132 8.25 -1.42 12.06
C ALA A 132 9.63 -0.92 11.62
N GLU A 133 10.36 -0.21 12.49
CA GLU A 133 11.71 0.33 12.21
C GLU A 133 12.70 -0.76 11.78
N ARG A 134 12.57 -1.97 12.32
CA ARG A 134 13.44 -3.11 11.96
C ARG A 134 12.88 -3.93 10.81
N LEU A 135 11.57 -4.12 10.80
CA LEU A 135 10.89 -4.99 9.84
C LEU A 135 10.86 -4.36 8.44
N VAL A 136 10.59 -3.05 8.33
CA VAL A 136 10.42 -2.38 7.05
C VAL A 136 11.71 -2.36 6.20
N PRO A 137 12.89 -1.97 6.73
CA PRO A 137 14.11 -2.03 5.92
C PRO A 137 14.48 -3.46 5.52
N ALA A 138 14.33 -4.42 6.43
CA ALA A 138 14.65 -5.82 6.15
C ALA A 138 13.76 -6.41 5.05
N MET A 139 12.44 -6.17 5.11
CA MET A 139 11.51 -6.63 4.06
C MET A 139 11.76 -5.96 2.73
N ALA A 140 12.01 -4.65 2.73
CA ALA A 140 12.28 -3.89 1.51
C ALA A 140 13.55 -4.39 0.83
N LEU A 141 14.63 -4.57 1.60
CA LEU A 141 15.89 -5.08 1.08
C LEU A 141 15.73 -6.50 0.49
N LEU A 142 15.10 -7.41 1.24
CA LEU A 142 14.84 -8.78 0.79
C LEU A 142 14.07 -8.81 -0.53
N TYR A 143 13.01 -8.02 -0.61
CA TYR A 143 12.17 -7.95 -1.81
C TYR A 143 12.90 -7.31 -3.00
N ILE A 144 13.56 -6.15 -2.78
CA ILE A 144 14.26 -5.42 -3.85
C ILE A 144 15.39 -6.27 -4.43
N VAL A 145 16.19 -6.93 -3.60
CA VAL A 145 17.28 -7.81 -4.08
C VAL A 145 16.71 -8.97 -4.88
N GLY A 146 15.66 -9.64 -4.40
CA GLY A 146 15.01 -10.71 -5.13
C GLY A 146 14.42 -10.25 -6.46
N ALA A 147 13.70 -9.12 -6.46
CA ALA A 147 13.10 -8.55 -7.66
C ALA A 147 14.14 -8.10 -8.70
N LEU A 148 15.22 -7.44 -8.25
CA LEU A 148 16.33 -7.05 -9.12
C LEU A 148 17.03 -8.28 -9.75
N THR A 149 17.14 -9.38 -9.01
CA THR A 149 17.68 -10.63 -9.54
C THR A 149 16.79 -11.18 -10.66
N VAL A 150 15.46 -11.24 -10.46
CA VAL A 150 14.51 -11.69 -11.48
C VAL A 150 14.56 -10.80 -12.72
N VAL A 151 14.51 -9.48 -12.54
CA VAL A 151 14.60 -8.52 -13.64
C VAL A 151 15.96 -8.59 -14.35
N GLY A 152 17.05 -8.78 -13.60
CA GLY A 152 18.40 -8.93 -14.14
C GLY A 152 18.57 -10.15 -15.04
N VAL A 153 18.00 -11.29 -14.66
CA VAL A 153 17.96 -12.50 -15.50
C VAL A 153 17.18 -12.27 -16.80
N HIS A 154 16.12 -11.47 -16.75
CA HIS A 154 15.28 -11.15 -17.90
C HIS A 154 15.51 -9.72 -18.44
N ILE A 155 16.72 -9.19 -18.31
CA ILE A 155 17.03 -7.77 -18.63
C ILE A 155 16.68 -7.40 -20.08
N THR A 156 16.81 -8.35 -21.00
CA THR A 156 16.49 -8.17 -22.43
C THR A 156 14.99 -7.96 -22.68
N ALA A 157 14.13 -8.39 -21.77
CA ALA A 157 12.68 -8.20 -21.86
C ALA A 157 12.20 -6.87 -21.27
N VAL A 158 13.05 -6.15 -20.53
CA VAL A 158 12.69 -4.89 -19.88
C VAL A 158 12.22 -3.81 -20.87
N PRO A 159 12.90 -3.56 -22.03
CA PRO A 159 12.41 -2.58 -22.99
C PRO A 159 11.00 -2.89 -23.52
N ALA A 160 10.72 -4.17 -23.79
CA ALA A 160 9.40 -4.61 -24.24
C ALA A 160 8.32 -4.42 -23.15
N ALA A 161 8.67 -4.73 -21.89
CA ALA A 161 7.77 -4.50 -20.74
C ALA A 161 7.43 -3.01 -20.56
N LEU A 162 8.43 -2.13 -20.63
CA LEU A 162 8.21 -0.68 -20.56
C LEU A 162 7.37 -0.17 -21.74
N ALA A 163 7.62 -0.66 -22.95
CA ALA A 163 6.82 -0.35 -24.12
C ALA A 163 5.36 -0.80 -23.95
N ALA A 164 5.13 -2.00 -23.37
CA ALA A 164 3.80 -2.53 -23.07
C ALA A 164 3.05 -1.65 -22.05
N ILE A 165 3.75 -1.15 -21.02
CA ILE A 165 3.17 -0.21 -20.04
C ILE A 165 2.68 1.06 -20.74
N VAL A 166 3.54 1.69 -21.56
CA VAL A 166 3.19 2.94 -22.24
C VAL A 166 2.10 2.73 -23.29
N LYS A 167 2.23 1.71 -24.15
CA LYS A 167 1.21 1.38 -25.17
C LYS A 167 -0.15 1.05 -24.55
N GLY A 168 -0.14 0.24 -23.49
CA GLY A 168 -1.35 -0.16 -22.77
C GLY A 168 -2.03 0.99 -22.02
N ALA A 169 -1.26 2.00 -21.60
CA ALA A 169 -1.78 3.19 -20.91
C ALA A 169 -2.73 4.02 -21.76
N PHE A 170 -2.53 4.05 -23.08
CA PHE A 170 -3.31 4.86 -24.02
C PHE A 170 -4.21 4.03 -24.94
N GLY A 171 -4.37 2.74 -24.66
CA GLY A 171 -5.24 1.86 -25.44
C GLY A 171 -4.74 1.57 -26.85
N LEU A 172 -3.45 1.81 -27.14
CA LEU A 172 -2.86 1.64 -28.47
C LEU A 172 -2.81 0.17 -28.94
N GLN A 173 -3.14 -0.78 -28.05
CA GLN A 173 -3.17 -2.21 -28.34
C GLN A 173 -4.55 -2.72 -28.82
N ALA A 174 -5.60 -1.91 -28.73
CA ALA A 174 -6.94 -2.30 -29.12
C ALA A 174 -7.28 -1.77 -30.50
N ALA A 175 -7.07 -2.56 -31.52
CA ALA A 175 -7.44 -2.27 -32.91
C ALA A 175 -8.96 -2.38 -33.14
N GLY A 176 -9.75 -1.44 -32.60
CA GLY A 176 -11.21 -1.45 -32.86
C GLY A 176 -12.00 -0.55 -31.89
N GLY A 177 -12.42 0.54 -32.37
CA GLY A 177 -13.28 1.63 -31.84
C GLY A 177 -13.82 1.56 -30.39
N GLY A 178 -14.76 0.69 -30.08
CA GLY A 178 -15.38 0.59 -28.75
C GLY A 178 -14.54 -0.13 -27.68
N ILE A 179 -13.64 -1.01 -28.10
CA ILE A 179 -12.76 -1.80 -27.21
C ILE A 179 -11.64 -0.94 -26.65
N VAL A 180 -11.17 0.06 -27.41
CA VAL A 180 -10.12 1.01 -27.00
C VAL A 180 -10.55 1.81 -25.76
N GLY A 181 -11.76 2.39 -25.80
CA GLY A 181 -12.29 3.18 -24.70
C GLY A 181 -12.46 2.37 -23.42
N TYR A 182 -12.89 1.11 -23.50
CA TYR A 182 -13.05 0.23 -22.37
C TYR A 182 -11.69 -0.16 -21.75
N GLY A 183 -10.70 -0.51 -22.58
CA GLY A 183 -9.34 -0.84 -22.13
C GLY A 183 -8.66 0.32 -21.42
N LEU A 184 -8.74 1.52 -22.01
CA LEU A 184 -8.22 2.76 -21.40
C LEU A 184 -8.90 3.04 -20.04
N SER A 185 -10.23 2.97 -19.98
CA SER A 185 -10.98 3.20 -18.75
C SER A 185 -10.57 2.21 -17.65
N ARG A 186 -10.34 0.95 -17.98
CA ARG A 186 -9.85 -0.06 -17.03
C ARG A 186 -8.43 0.26 -16.55
N ALA A 187 -7.51 0.59 -17.46
CA ALA A 187 -6.12 0.92 -17.10
C ALA A 187 -6.08 2.11 -16.14
N VAL A 188 -6.79 3.19 -16.46
CA VAL A 188 -6.92 4.38 -15.60
C VAL A 188 -7.51 4.00 -14.24
N THR A 189 -8.66 3.34 -14.23
CA THR A 189 -9.37 3.00 -12.99
C THR A 189 -8.53 2.11 -12.07
N TRP A 190 -7.93 1.05 -12.60
CA TRP A 190 -7.12 0.13 -11.79
C TRP A 190 -5.78 0.74 -11.39
N GLY A 191 -5.18 1.57 -12.25
CA GLY A 191 -3.96 2.30 -11.94
C GLY A 191 -4.13 3.27 -10.78
N PHE A 192 -5.13 4.16 -10.84
CA PHE A 192 -5.43 5.09 -9.76
C PHE A 192 -5.84 4.36 -8.47
N LYS A 193 -6.73 3.36 -8.58
CA LYS A 193 -7.22 2.59 -7.44
C LYS A 193 -6.10 1.88 -6.69
N ARG A 194 -5.19 1.21 -7.42
CA ARG A 194 -4.09 0.47 -6.82
C ARG A 194 -2.91 1.35 -6.43
N GLY A 195 -2.68 2.45 -7.15
CA GLY A 195 -1.71 3.47 -6.75
C GLY A 195 -2.08 4.12 -5.42
N ALA A 196 -3.28 4.67 -5.31
CA ALA A 196 -3.77 5.28 -4.07
C ALA A 196 -3.81 4.28 -2.89
N PHE A 197 -4.15 3.02 -3.16
CA PHE A 197 -4.13 1.98 -2.14
C PHE A 197 -2.73 1.61 -1.68
N SER A 198 -1.73 1.66 -2.57
CA SER A 198 -0.34 1.31 -2.26
C SER A 198 0.34 2.37 -1.39
N ASN A 199 0.29 3.63 -1.83
CA ASN A 199 1.03 4.73 -1.21
C ASN A 199 0.20 5.57 -0.20
N GLU A 200 -1.10 5.26 -0.05
CA GLU A 200 -2.05 5.91 0.86
C GLU A 200 -2.18 7.44 0.68
N ALA A 201 -1.56 8.07 -0.32
CA ALA A 201 -1.66 9.50 -0.56
C ALA A 201 -3.11 9.92 -0.87
N GLY A 202 -3.60 10.89 -0.14
CA GLY A 202 -4.99 11.36 -0.21
C GLY A 202 -5.97 10.61 0.68
N LEU A 203 -5.53 9.52 1.35
CA LEU A 203 -6.37 8.79 2.31
C LEU A 203 -6.32 9.44 3.71
N GLY A 204 -5.27 10.20 4.02
CA GLY A 204 -5.07 10.80 5.33
C GLY A 204 -4.72 9.82 6.46
N SER A 205 -4.69 8.51 6.18
CA SER A 205 -4.46 7.46 7.19
C SER A 205 -3.05 7.55 7.78
N SER A 206 -2.02 7.64 6.95
CA SER A 206 -0.62 7.70 7.36
C SER A 206 -0.28 8.94 8.19
N VAL A 207 -1.00 10.05 7.99
CA VAL A 207 -0.79 11.32 8.72
C VAL A 207 -0.88 11.14 10.24
N MET A 208 -1.68 10.19 10.73
CA MET A 208 -1.81 9.93 12.17
C MET A 208 -0.51 9.42 12.81
N VAL A 209 0.30 8.67 12.05
CA VAL A 209 1.62 8.21 12.50
C VAL A 209 2.67 9.28 12.25
N HIS A 210 2.65 9.95 11.09
CA HIS A 210 3.54 11.09 10.79
C HIS A 210 3.43 12.19 11.84
N ALA A 211 2.23 12.50 12.32
CA ALA A 211 2.00 13.50 13.37
C ALA A 211 2.69 13.16 14.70
N ALA A 212 2.99 11.88 14.97
CA ALA A 212 3.71 11.45 16.17
C ALA A 212 5.23 11.61 16.08
N SER A 213 5.76 12.04 14.94
CA SER A 213 7.20 12.24 14.72
C SER A 213 7.77 13.38 15.59
N ASN A 214 9.09 13.35 15.83
CA ASN A 214 9.80 14.35 16.63
C ASN A 214 10.27 15.59 15.82
N VAL A 215 9.83 15.73 14.56
CA VAL A 215 10.21 16.85 13.71
C VAL A 215 9.71 18.18 14.30
N LYS A 216 10.50 19.23 14.16
CA LYS A 216 10.13 20.58 14.60
C LYS A 216 9.36 21.34 13.52
N GLU A 217 9.80 21.17 12.28
CA GLU A 217 9.27 21.91 11.13
C GLU A 217 8.30 21.02 10.33
N PRO A 218 7.06 21.48 10.06
CA PRO A 218 6.09 20.72 9.27
C PRO A 218 6.60 20.27 7.89
N VAL A 219 7.39 21.13 7.24
CA VAL A 219 7.99 20.87 5.92
C VAL A 219 8.86 19.61 5.92
N GLN A 220 9.61 19.35 6.99
CA GLN A 220 10.45 18.17 7.09
C GLN A 220 9.63 16.88 6.97
N GLN A 221 8.47 16.84 7.60
CA GLN A 221 7.59 15.66 7.51
C GLN A 221 6.86 15.60 6.17
N GLY A 222 6.56 16.75 5.57
CA GLY A 222 6.04 16.81 4.21
C GLY A 222 7.02 16.20 3.19
N MET A 223 8.30 16.51 3.30
CA MET A 223 9.34 15.92 2.43
C MET A 223 9.45 14.40 2.59
N TRP A 224 9.28 13.88 3.81
CA TRP A 224 9.21 12.42 4.02
C TRP A 224 8.02 11.80 3.30
N GLY A 225 6.87 12.46 3.28
CA GLY A 225 5.70 11.99 2.52
C GLY A 225 5.96 11.89 1.01
N ILE A 226 6.71 12.84 0.42
CA ILE A 226 7.14 12.74 -0.99
C ILE A 226 8.03 11.51 -1.20
N PHE A 227 9.04 11.33 -0.34
CA PHE A 227 9.97 10.20 -0.43
C PHE A 227 9.25 8.86 -0.28
N GLU A 228 8.30 8.76 0.64
CA GLU A 228 7.52 7.55 0.89
C GLU A 228 6.71 7.12 -0.33
N VAL A 229 5.94 8.04 -0.93
CA VAL A 229 5.16 7.78 -2.15
C VAL A 229 6.07 7.41 -3.32
N PHE A 230 7.22 8.10 -3.46
CA PHE A 230 8.22 7.77 -4.48
C PHE A 230 8.78 6.36 -4.29
N ALA A 231 9.27 6.05 -3.10
CA ALA A 231 9.87 4.75 -2.80
C ALA A 231 8.86 3.60 -2.96
N ASP A 232 7.63 3.80 -2.48
CA ASP A 232 6.56 2.81 -2.60
C ASP A 232 6.18 2.55 -4.06
N THR A 233 5.78 3.58 -4.78
CA THR A 233 5.13 3.38 -6.08
C THR A 233 6.12 3.47 -7.24
N MET A 234 7.03 4.46 -7.26
CA MET A 234 7.98 4.60 -8.37
C MET A 234 9.09 3.54 -8.32
N VAL A 235 9.47 3.05 -7.12
CA VAL A 235 10.52 2.04 -7.01
C VAL A 235 9.91 0.64 -6.83
N VAL A 236 9.24 0.37 -5.71
CA VAL A 236 8.83 -1.00 -5.35
C VAL A 236 7.72 -1.53 -6.26
N CYS A 237 6.69 -0.72 -6.55
CA CYS A 237 5.62 -1.16 -7.46
C CYS A 237 6.12 -1.30 -8.90
N THR A 238 7.05 -0.45 -9.36
CA THR A 238 7.65 -0.59 -10.69
C THR A 238 8.50 -1.86 -10.80
N LEU A 239 9.30 -2.18 -9.78
CA LEU A 239 10.04 -3.45 -9.73
C LEU A 239 9.10 -4.65 -9.78
N THR A 240 8.01 -4.62 -9.03
CA THR A 240 6.99 -5.68 -9.07
C THR A 240 6.39 -5.82 -10.47
N ALA A 241 6.06 -4.70 -11.12
CA ALA A 241 5.52 -4.70 -12.47
C ALA A 241 6.53 -5.29 -13.48
N LEU A 242 7.79 -4.91 -13.39
CA LEU A 242 8.84 -5.46 -14.25
C LEU A 242 9.02 -6.96 -14.02
N VAL A 243 9.07 -7.43 -12.77
CA VAL A 243 9.10 -8.87 -12.45
C VAL A 243 8.00 -9.63 -13.17
N VAL A 244 6.77 -9.13 -13.09
CA VAL A 244 5.61 -9.78 -13.71
C VAL A 244 5.66 -9.71 -15.24
N LEU A 245 5.97 -8.55 -15.82
CA LEU A 245 5.92 -8.32 -17.26
C LEU A 245 7.11 -8.93 -18.02
N THR A 246 8.25 -9.15 -17.35
CA THR A 246 9.42 -9.78 -17.96
C THR A 246 9.44 -11.29 -17.81
N SER A 247 8.60 -11.86 -16.95
CA SER A 247 8.59 -13.31 -16.65
C SER A 247 8.02 -14.20 -17.76
N GLY A 248 7.38 -13.62 -18.78
CA GLY A 248 6.71 -14.37 -19.85
C GLY A 248 5.30 -14.88 -19.51
N PHE A 249 4.82 -14.70 -18.28
CA PHE A 249 3.45 -15.07 -17.88
C PHE A 249 2.38 -14.06 -18.30
N VAL A 250 2.79 -12.88 -18.71
CA VAL A 250 1.92 -11.84 -19.28
C VAL A 250 2.40 -11.54 -20.68
N GLU A 251 1.50 -11.70 -21.66
CA GLU A 251 1.80 -11.36 -23.04
C GLU A 251 1.92 -9.82 -23.18
N PRO A 252 3.09 -9.29 -23.57
CA PRO A 252 3.31 -7.84 -23.57
C PRO A 252 2.35 -7.07 -24.49
N ASP A 253 2.00 -7.65 -25.63
CA ASP A 253 1.18 -6.99 -26.66
C ASP A 253 -0.31 -6.97 -26.32
N THR A 254 -0.84 -8.01 -25.69
CA THR A 254 -2.27 -8.13 -25.40
C THR A 254 -2.61 -7.93 -23.93
N GLY A 255 -1.62 -8.00 -23.03
CA GLY A 255 -1.82 -8.01 -21.59
C GLY A 255 -2.54 -9.30 -21.10
N ARG A 256 -2.68 -10.30 -21.95
CA ARG A 256 -3.27 -11.58 -21.57
C ARG A 256 -2.35 -12.35 -20.63
N ILE A 257 -2.95 -12.94 -19.64
CA ILE A 257 -2.25 -13.73 -18.63
C ILE A 257 -2.31 -15.19 -19.06
N ALA A 258 -1.19 -15.89 -18.95
CA ALA A 258 -1.14 -17.32 -19.16
C ALA A 258 -2.16 -18.04 -18.26
N ALA A 259 -2.85 -19.04 -18.80
CA ALA A 259 -3.88 -19.77 -18.08
C ALA A 259 -3.33 -20.32 -16.76
N GLY A 260 -4.04 -20.07 -15.65
CA GLY A 260 -3.68 -20.54 -14.32
C GLY A 260 -2.90 -19.55 -13.44
N ALA A 261 -2.45 -18.42 -13.99
CA ALA A 261 -1.79 -17.37 -13.19
C ALA A 261 -2.79 -16.30 -12.76
N ALA A 262 -2.94 -16.05 -11.46
CA ALA A 262 -3.85 -15.01 -10.93
C ALA A 262 -3.26 -14.32 -9.68
N GLY A 263 -3.47 -13.01 -9.58
CA GLY A 263 -3.18 -12.23 -8.40
C GLY A 263 -1.74 -12.38 -7.89
N SER A 264 -1.59 -12.66 -6.59
CA SER A 264 -0.29 -12.85 -5.94
C SER A 264 0.49 -14.06 -6.44
N ALA A 265 -0.20 -15.12 -6.90
CA ALA A 265 0.43 -16.31 -7.47
C ALA A 265 1.27 -15.96 -8.71
N LEU A 266 0.88 -14.95 -9.49
CA LEU A 266 1.61 -14.49 -10.66
C LEU A 266 3.04 -14.00 -10.31
N VAL A 267 3.19 -13.28 -9.20
CA VAL A 267 4.52 -12.85 -8.73
C VAL A 267 5.33 -14.03 -8.22
N GLY A 268 4.69 -14.98 -7.50
CA GLY A 268 5.32 -16.22 -7.06
C GLY A 268 5.87 -17.02 -8.22
N GLN A 269 5.07 -17.22 -9.27
CA GLN A 269 5.48 -17.94 -10.49
C GLN A 269 6.65 -17.23 -11.21
N ALA A 270 6.64 -15.91 -11.27
CA ALA A 270 7.73 -15.13 -11.84
C ALA A 270 9.04 -15.34 -11.07
N PHE A 271 8.98 -15.44 -9.76
CA PHE A 271 10.14 -15.77 -8.93
C PHE A 271 10.54 -17.25 -9.07
N ASP A 272 9.59 -18.17 -9.16
CA ASP A 272 9.87 -19.60 -9.37
C ASP A 272 10.60 -19.87 -10.70
N ALA A 273 10.36 -19.07 -11.73
CA ALA A 273 11.07 -19.17 -12.99
C ALA A 273 12.59 -18.93 -12.85
N VAL A 274 13.03 -18.19 -11.84
CA VAL A 274 14.43 -17.86 -11.59
C VAL A 274 15.02 -18.65 -10.41
N PHE A 275 14.25 -18.77 -9.31
CA PHE A 275 14.71 -19.39 -8.07
C PHE A 275 14.21 -20.83 -7.87
N GLY A 276 13.48 -21.39 -8.85
CA GLY A 276 12.81 -22.70 -8.69
C GLY A 276 11.79 -22.63 -7.55
N THR A 277 11.58 -23.74 -6.84
CA THR A 277 10.59 -23.83 -5.73
C THR A 277 10.86 -22.91 -4.53
N LEU A 278 12.00 -22.22 -4.51
CA LEU A 278 12.29 -21.22 -3.47
C LEU A 278 11.66 -19.86 -3.78
N GLY A 279 11.30 -19.58 -5.02
CA GLY A 279 10.74 -18.29 -5.45
C GLY A 279 9.41 -17.99 -4.79
N SER A 280 8.44 -18.89 -4.89
CA SER A 280 7.13 -18.74 -4.24
C SER A 280 7.22 -18.70 -2.72
N LYS A 281 8.16 -19.43 -2.10
CA LYS A 281 8.43 -19.36 -0.66
C LYS A 281 8.99 -18.00 -0.26
N LEU A 282 9.93 -17.46 -1.04
CA LEU A 282 10.49 -16.13 -0.82
C LEU A 282 9.39 -15.06 -0.91
N ILE A 283 8.54 -15.14 -1.93
CA ILE A 283 7.42 -14.20 -2.09
C ILE A 283 6.41 -14.33 -0.95
N ALA A 284 6.08 -15.54 -0.49
CA ALA A 284 5.20 -15.72 0.65
C ALA A 284 5.75 -15.07 1.93
N VAL A 285 7.06 -15.17 2.17
CA VAL A 285 7.73 -14.46 3.28
C VAL A 285 7.70 -12.95 3.07
N CYS A 286 7.97 -12.46 1.86
CA CYS A 286 7.87 -11.03 1.56
C CYS A 286 6.44 -10.52 1.79
N ILE A 287 5.41 -11.23 1.30
CA ILE A 287 4.01 -10.85 1.52
C ILE A 287 3.66 -10.86 3.01
N LEU A 288 4.12 -11.87 3.76
CA LEU A 288 3.95 -11.89 5.21
C LEU A 288 4.50 -10.62 5.85
N LEU A 289 5.72 -10.23 5.54
CA LEU A 289 6.38 -9.07 6.15
C LEU A 289 5.68 -7.75 5.73
N PHE A 290 5.42 -7.55 4.43
CA PHE A 290 4.77 -6.35 3.91
C PHE A 290 3.33 -6.19 4.41
N ALA A 291 2.52 -7.25 4.29
CA ALA A 291 1.13 -7.17 4.70
C ALA A 291 0.98 -7.10 6.23
N TYR A 292 1.88 -7.72 6.98
CA TYR A 292 1.86 -7.65 8.44
C TYR A 292 2.26 -6.26 8.95
N SER A 293 3.27 -5.61 8.36
CA SER A 293 3.60 -4.22 8.70
C SER A 293 2.42 -3.27 8.43
N THR A 294 1.71 -3.47 7.32
CA THR A 294 0.49 -2.73 6.98
C THR A 294 -0.62 -2.97 8.00
N THR A 295 -0.82 -4.23 8.43
CA THR A 295 -1.80 -4.58 9.49
C THR A 295 -1.50 -3.85 10.80
N LEU A 296 -0.24 -3.78 11.22
CA LEU A 296 0.16 -3.03 12.42
C LEU A 296 -0.12 -1.53 12.27
N GLY A 297 0.20 -0.94 11.12
CA GLY A 297 -0.08 0.47 10.81
C GLY A 297 -1.58 0.78 10.88
N TRP A 298 -2.40 0.02 10.15
CA TRP A 298 -3.85 0.20 10.11
C TRP A 298 -4.53 -0.05 11.46
N SER A 299 -4.00 -0.95 12.29
CA SER A 299 -4.46 -1.12 13.67
C SER A 299 -4.25 0.15 14.49
N CYS A 300 -3.09 0.81 14.33
CA CYS A 300 -2.82 2.10 14.97
C CYS A 300 -3.77 3.21 14.45
N TYR A 301 -4.01 3.27 13.12
CA TYR A 301 -4.94 4.25 12.55
C TYR A 301 -6.36 4.07 13.10
N GLY A 302 -6.85 2.84 13.13
CA GLY A 302 -8.15 2.52 13.71
C GLY A 302 -8.28 2.93 15.17
N CYS A 303 -7.29 2.59 16.01
CA CYS A 303 -7.27 2.99 17.42
C CYS A 303 -7.30 4.52 17.58
N LYS A 304 -6.50 5.26 16.80
CA LYS A 304 -6.47 6.72 16.85
C LYS A 304 -7.77 7.37 16.37
N ALA A 305 -8.40 6.79 15.35
CA ALA A 305 -9.70 7.26 14.86
C ALA A 305 -10.82 7.06 15.89
N VAL A 306 -10.86 5.90 16.56
CA VAL A 306 -11.84 5.60 17.61
C VAL A 306 -11.59 6.46 18.85
N GLU A 307 -10.34 6.65 19.25
CA GLU A 307 -9.97 7.48 20.42
C GLU A 307 -10.54 8.89 20.29
N LEU A 308 -10.43 9.53 19.13
CA LEU A 308 -11.00 10.85 18.91
C LEU A 308 -12.53 10.83 18.92
N SER A 309 -13.17 9.83 18.31
CA SER A 309 -14.62 9.70 18.27
C SER A 309 -15.22 9.60 19.68
N LEU A 310 -14.57 8.84 20.58
CA LEU A 310 -15.03 8.67 21.96
C LEU A 310 -14.77 9.91 22.84
N ILE A 311 -13.67 10.62 22.63
CA ILE A 311 -13.35 11.85 23.42
C ILE A 311 -14.37 12.95 23.11
N HIS A 312 -14.82 13.10 21.86
CA HIS A 312 -15.81 14.12 21.50
C HIS A 312 -17.23 13.84 21.97
N ILE A 313 -17.55 12.57 22.30
CA ILE A 313 -18.82 12.22 22.90
C ILE A 313 -18.84 12.55 24.40
N SER A 314 -17.68 12.63 25.03
CA SER A 314 -17.54 12.79 26.48
C SER A 314 -17.11 14.19 26.95
N GLU A 315 -16.71 15.13 26.07
CA GLU A 315 -16.47 16.51 26.46
C GLU A 315 -17.81 17.29 26.44
N PRO A 316 -18.34 17.71 27.62
CA PRO A 316 -19.47 18.63 27.65
C PRO A 316 -19.03 19.98 27.02
N THR A 317 -19.87 20.47 26.15
CA THR A 317 -19.79 21.81 25.54
C THR A 317 -19.78 22.92 26.60
#